data_34459ac8d5797cd27631ad59f885709c
#
_entry.id   34459ac8d5797cd27631ad59f885709c
#
_cell.length_a   1.000
_cell.length_b   1.000
_cell.length_c   1.000
_cell.angle_alpha   90.00
_cell.angle_beta   90.00
_cell.angle_gamma   90.00
#
_symmetry.space_group_name_H-M   'P 1'
#
loop_
_entity.id
_entity.type
_entity.pdbx_description
1 polymer ?
#
loop_
_entity_poly.entity_id
_entity_poly.type
_entity_poly.pdbx_seq_one_letter_code
_entity_poly.pdbx_strand_id
1 'polypeptide(L)'
;VTFNLPLLATFSKLYQAEGTIPHWNPHLAGGQPIVSNPNYGALYPPTWFATKMETARAFQLLVLAHLLWASLGGAWAFRGFGLSTGALALAALACGAGAWLIGLLFAARIFFGLTWLPWVLGAAIRLQEPARGEALSWQLLRFGFSLAGIGYAGEPVSLLLGGAVALLPLFWGGLPPASRLLKAGFAFGIAALLAAPALLPAIGRLTSSIRFQGLEQEKALLWSLRPGRLLELPFPRLAGDPGRFEEGYFFGWKLHDRMFPYILFLTPGSLLLLLALSRLLRTQPLPGNWPLRIGSLAGVFLALGRYNPLLAPFWPSIPILKSIRYPEKFILLTTFCLLIAGVLEWDRLLQCRRQGRAQEADLPALLATALAALSLAVWLGLLLVPGWSEELIAEGTPLSPTNPDHPRAARALETYIGETTLYAAAVALLFWAFRAKGLPAGLLSALAVFSFG
;
A
#
# COMPACT_ATOMS: atom_id res chain seq x y z
N VAL A 1 -5.14 -2.26 -15.63
CA VAL A 1 -5.46 -1.45 -16.83
C VAL A 1 -6.45 -2.20 -17.70
N THR A 2 -6.20 -3.47 -18.05
CA THR A 2 -7.03 -4.27 -18.98
C THR A 2 -8.50 -4.38 -18.60
N PHE A 3 -8.86 -4.35 -17.31
CA PHE A 3 -10.24 -4.42 -16.85
C PHE A 3 -10.88 -3.04 -16.62
N ASN A 4 -10.14 -2.12 -16.01
CA ASN A 4 -10.71 -0.84 -15.57
C ASN A 4 -10.81 0.18 -16.71
N LEU A 5 -9.90 0.16 -17.68
CA LEU A 5 -9.94 1.09 -18.81
C LEU A 5 -11.15 0.87 -19.72
N PRO A 6 -11.51 -0.38 -20.10
CA PRO A 6 -12.76 -0.65 -20.83
C PRO A 6 -14.02 -0.21 -20.09
N LEU A 7 -14.09 -0.41 -18.77
CA LEU A 7 -15.23 0.05 -17.98
C LEU A 7 -15.36 1.58 -17.97
N LEU A 8 -14.22 2.28 -17.85
CA LEU A 8 -14.18 3.74 -17.92
C LEU A 8 -14.60 4.25 -19.32
N ALA A 9 -14.13 3.60 -20.39
CA ALA A 9 -14.52 3.92 -21.76
C ALA A 9 -16.01 3.72 -22.00
N THR A 10 -16.56 2.61 -21.51
CA THR A 10 -18.00 2.32 -21.62
C THR A 10 -18.83 3.35 -20.84
N PHE A 11 -18.41 3.66 -19.60
CA PHE A 11 -19.07 4.71 -18.81
C PHE A 11 -19.05 6.05 -19.56
N SER A 12 -17.90 6.46 -20.11
CA SER A 12 -17.76 7.70 -20.84
C SER A 12 -18.67 7.78 -22.06
N LYS A 13 -18.72 6.70 -22.88
CA LYS A 13 -19.58 6.64 -24.07
C LYS A 13 -21.08 6.72 -23.72
N LEU A 14 -21.51 5.96 -22.72
CA LEU A 14 -22.91 5.98 -22.29
C LEU A 14 -23.27 7.34 -21.69
N TYR A 15 -22.42 7.94 -20.88
CA TYR A 15 -22.62 9.28 -20.33
C TYR A 15 -22.77 10.33 -21.45
N GLN A 16 -21.93 10.26 -22.49
CA GLN A 16 -22.03 11.18 -23.64
C GLN A 16 -23.32 10.98 -24.44
N ALA A 17 -23.80 9.73 -24.56
CA ALA A 17 -25.03 9.42 -25.27
C ALA A 17 -26.30 9.84 -24.49
N GLU A 18 -26.30 9.67 -23.17
CA GLU A 18 -27.48 9.90 -22.32
C GLU A 18 -27.50 11.33 -21.71
N GLY A 19 -26.35 12.02 -21.65
CA GLY A 19 -26.21 13.32 -21.00
C GLY A 19 -26.28 13.30 -19.46
N THR A 20 -26.47 12.11 -18.87
CA THR A 20 -26.59 11.88 -17.43
C THR A 20 -25.73 10.69 -16.98
N ILE A 21 -25.61 10.49 -15.65
CA ILE A 21 -24.92 9.30 -15.13
C ILE A 21 -25.71 8.06 -15.58
N PRO A 22 -25.14 7.18 -16.45
CA PRO A 22 -25.83 6.01 -16.95
C PRO A 22 -26.10 5.02 -15.84
N HIS A 23 -27.27 4.40 -15.82
CA HIS A 23 -27.67 3.41 -14.83
C HIS A 23 -27.36 1.98 -15.23
N TRP A 24 -27.31 1.72 -16.55
CA TRP A 24 -27.20 0.37 -17.10
C TRP A 24 -26.16 0.26 -18.22
N ASN A 25 -25.34 -0.76 -18.18
CA ASN A 25 -24.46 -1.12 -19.30
C ASN A 25 -25.02 -2.35 -20.01
N PRO A 26 -25.53 -2.24 -21.22
CA PRO A 26 -26.10 -3.37 -21.98
C PRO A 26 -25.02 -4.27 -22.62
N HIS A 27 -23.77 -3.82 -22.70
CA HIS A 27 -22.70 -4.45 -23.48
C HIS A 27 -21.87 -5.49 -22.71
N LEU A 28 -22.13 -5.69 -21.42
CA LEU A 28 -21.32 -6.59 -20.59
C LEU A 28 -22.18 -7.63 -19.90
N ALA A 29 -21.92 -8.92 -20.15
CA ALA A 29 -22.51 -10.07 -19.47
C ALA A 29 -24.05 -10.08 -19.48
N GLY A 30 -24.69 -9.72 -20.61
CA GLY A 30 -26.13 -9.63 -20.74
C GLY A 30 -26.77 -8.41 -20.08
N GLY A 31 -25.95 -7.46 -19.66
CA GLY A 31 -26.33 -6.22 -19.01
C GLY A 31 -25.93 -6.15 -17.54
N GLN A 32 -25.42 -4.99 -17.13
CA GLN A 32 -24.99 -4.75 -15.75
C GLN A 32 -25.37 -3.36 -15.26
N PRO A 33 -25.80 -3.24 -13.99
CA PRO A 33 -26.02 -1.92 -13.39
C PRO A 33 -24.69 -1.20 -13.19
N ILE A 34 -24.63 0.09 -13.51
CA ILE A 34 -23.43 0.93 -13.44
C ILE A 34 -23.28 1.53 -12.05
N VAL A 35 -24.30 2.23 -11.56
CA VAL A 35 -24.21 2.97 -10.27
C VAL A 35 -23.93 2.06 -9.09
N SER A 36 -24.56 0.89 -9.05
CA SER A 36 -24.36 -0.09 -7.97
C SER A 36 -23.11 -0.97 -8.12
N ASN A 37 -22.39 -0.86 -9.26
CA ASN A 37 -21.16 -1.58 -9.48
C ASN A 37 -19.95 -0.65 -9.22
N PRO A 38 -19.25 -0.79 -8.08
CA PRO A 38 -18.18 0.13 -7.71
C PRO A 38 -17.02 0.16 -8.71
N ASN A 39 -16.86 -0.86 -9.56
CA ASN A 39 -15.78 -0.89 -10.56
C ASN A 39 -15.92 0.19 -11.65
N TYR A 40 -17.11 0.74 -11.89
CA TYR A 40 -17.27 1.88 -12.79
C TYR A 40 -16.82 3.20 -12.14
N GLY A 41 -16.96 3.34 -10.82
CA GLY A 41 -16.74 4.60 -10.11
C GLY A 41 -17.66 5.72 -10.63
N ALA A 42 -18.90 5.38 -11.00
CA ALA A 42 -19.84 6.31 -11.61
C ALA A 42 -20.14 7.51 -10.72
N LEU A 43 -20.12 7.32 -9.40
CA LEU A 43 -20.34 8.39 -8.41
C LEU A 43 -19.05 9.03 -7.90
N TYR A 44 -17.86 8.60 -8.40
CA TYR A 44 -16.59 9.20 -8.05
C TYR A 44 -16.29 10.39 -8.96
N PRO A 45 -16.36 11.66 -8.48
CA PRO A 45 -16.28 12.82 -9.34
C PRO A 45 -15.06 12.88 -10.27
N PRO A 46 -13.85 12.47 -9.85
CA PRO A 46 -12.71 12.43 -10.76
C PRO A 46 -12.94 11.57 -12.01
N THR A 47 -13.77 10.52 -11.93
CA THR A 47 -14.09 9.66 -13.08
C THR A 47 -14.82 10.43 -14.20
N TRP A 48 -15.54 11.49 -13.87
CA TRP A 48 -16.31 12.28 -14.84
C TRP A 48 -15.41 13.06 -15.83
N PHE A 49 -14.13 13.29 -15.48
CA PHE A 49 -13.19 13.87 -16.43
C PHE A 49 -13.03 13.01 -17.70
N ALA A 50 -13.19 11.68 -17.56
CA ALA A 50 -13.13 10.77 -18.70
C ALA A 50 -14.25 11.01 -19.74
N THR A 51 -15.36 11.65 -19.34
CA THR A 51 -16.46 11.97 -20.26
C THR A 51 -16.16 13.19 -21.16
N LYS A 52 -15.11 13.95 -20.84
CA LYS A 52 -14.76 15.21 -21.52
C LYS A 52 -13.56 15.10 -22.48
N MET A 53 -12.88 13.97 -22.50
CA MET A 53 -11.68 13.76 -23.30
C MET A 53 -11.53 12.29 -23.69
N GLU A 54 -10.51 11.99 -24.50
CA GLU A 54 -10.16 10.62 -24.86
C GLU A 54 -9.83 9.81 -23.60
N THR A 55 -10.40 8.59 -23.49
CA THR A 55 -10.38 7.78 -22.26
C THR A 55 -8.97 7.44 -21.79
N ALA A 56 -8.02 7.15 -22.70
CA ALA A 56 -6.66 6.83 -22.31
C ALA A 56 -5.96 8.02 -21.66
N ARG A 57 -6.10 9.23 -22.24
CA ARG A 57 -5.57 10.47 -21.66
C ARG A 57 -6.23 10.80 -20.33
N ALA A 58 -7.56 10.64 -20.25
CA ALA A 58 -8.28 10.83 -19.00
C ALA A 58 -7.75 9.93 -17.90
N PHE A 59 -7.51 8.64 -18.20
CA PHE A 59 -6.95 7.68 -17.25
C PHE A 59 -5.54 8.08 -16.80
N GLN A 60 -4.66 8.49 -17.71
CA GLN A 60 -3.31 8.97 -17.37
C GLN A 60 -3.36 10.19 -16.45
N LEU A 61 -4.20 11.17 -16.75
CA LEU A 61 -4.37 12.35 -15.92
C LEU A 61 -4.96 12.03 -14.56
N LEU A 62 -5.92 11.09 -14.49
CA LEU A 62 -6.46 10.60 -13.22
C LEU A 62 -5.38 9.96 -12.36
N VAL A 63 -4.52 9.13 -12.95
CA VAL A 63 -3.40 8.52 -12.25
C VAL A 63 -2.46 9.59 -11.69
N LEU A 64 -2.00 10.52 -12.53
CA LEU A 64 -1.10 11.60 -12.11
C LEU A 64 -1.74 12.47 -11.00
N ALA A 65 -3.00 12.85 -11.15
CA ALA A 65 -3.72 13.63 -10.15
C ALA A 65 -3.81 12.88 -8.81
N HIS A 66 -4.03 11.56 -8.83
CA HIS A 66 -4.11 10.76 -7.61
C HIS A 66 -2.75 10.53 -6.95
N LEU A 67 -1.66 10.39 -7.71
CA LEU A 67 -0.29 10.36 -7.17
C LEU A 67 0.04 11.68 -6.45
N LEU A 68 -0.27 12.82 -7.08
CA LEU A 68 -0.13 14.14 -6.45
C LEU A 68 -1.03 14.28 -5.22
N TRP A 69 -2.28 13.80 -5.31
CA TRP A 69 -3.22 13.80 -4.18
C TRP A 69 -2.67 13.03 -2.99
N ALA A 70 -2.15 11.83 -3.21
CA ALA A 70 -1.53 11.02 -2.16
C ALA A 70 -0.28 11.69 -1.57
N SER A 71 0.57 12.33 -2.42
CA SER A 71 1.74 13.08 -1.97
C SER A 71 1.36 14.25 -1.06
N LEU A 72 0.39 15.06 -1.48
CA LEU A 72 -0.13 16.19 -0.69
C LEU A 72 -0.75 15.70 0.63
N GLY A 73 -1.53 14.60 0.56
CA GLY A 73 -2.09 13.96 1.74
C GLY A 73 -1.02 13.49 2.72
N GLY A 74 0.07 12.90 2.22
CA GLY A 74 1.22 12.50 3.02
C GLY A 74 1.86 13.69 3.75
N ALA A 75 2.23 14.73 3.02
CA ALA A 75 2.79 15.94 3.62
C ALA A 75 1.84 16.55 4.66
N TRP A 76 0.55 16.61 4.35
CA TRP A 76 -0.46 17.14 5.26
C TRP A 76 -0.67 16.26 6.51
N ALA A 77 -0.75 14.94 6.35
CA ALA A 77 -0.91 14.02 7.46
C ALA A 77 0.24 14.13 8.45
N PHE A 78 1.47 14.03 7.94
CA PHE A 78 2.66 14.03 8.77
C PHE A 78 3.00 15.40 9.36
N ARG A 79 2.52 16.50 8.77
CA ARG A 79 2.55 17.82 9.43
C ARG A 79 1.75 17.82 10.73
N GLY A 80 0.69 17.01 10.83
CA GLY A 80 -0.07 16.82 12.07
C GLY A 80 0.74 16.23 13.23
N PHE A 81 1.81 15.50 12.93
CA PHE A 81 2.77 15.02 13.94
C PHE A 81 3.87 16.04 14.28
N GLY A 82 3.90 17.22 13.66
CA GLY A 82 4.92 18.23 13.91
C GLY A 82 6.30 17.90 13.32
N LEU A 83 6.36 17.08 12.26
CA LEU A 83 7.63 16.60 11.70
C LEU A 83 8.41 17.69 10.96
N SER A 84 9.72 17.50 10.88
CA SER A 84 10.64 18.36 10.13
C SER A 84 10.37 18.33 8.62
N THR A 85 10.76 19.40 7.90
CA THR A 85 10.55 19.52 6.45
C THR A 85 11.13 18.34 5.67
N GLY A 86 12.32 17.82 6.08
CA GLY A 86 12.92 16.64 5.44
C GLY A 86 12.08 15.37 5.60
N ALA A 87 11.47 15.17 6.78
CA ALA A 87 10.56 14.04 6.99
C ALA A 87 9.23 14.23 6.25
N LEU A 88 8.73 15.47 6.13
CA LEU A 88 7.53 15.75 5.32
C LEU A 88 7.75 15.50 3.83
N ALA A 89 8.93 15.83 3.29
CA ALA A 89 9.29 15.53 1.90
C ALA A 89 9.33 14.02 1.65
N LEU A 90 9.98 13.28 2.58
CA LEU A 90 10.02 11.81 2.51
C LEU A 90 8.60 11.20 2.58
N ALA A 91 7.74 11.71 3.47
CA ALA A 91 6.35 11.26 3.58
C ALA A 91 5.54 11.52 2.30
N ALA A 92 5.70 12.70 1.69
CA ALA A 92 5.03 13.05 0.43
C ALA A 92 5.41 12.08 -0.69
N LEU A 93 6.70 11.82 -0.85
CA LEU A 93 7.22 10.89 -1.87
C LEU A 93 6.77 9.45 -1.59
N ALA A 94 6.91 8.99 -0.35
CA ALA A 94 6.50 7.64 0.04
C ALA A 94 5.01 7.38 -0.21
N CYS A 95 4.16 8.36 0.04
CA CYS A 95 2.72 8.24 -0.19
C CYS A 95 2.33 8.34 -1.66
N GLY A 96 3.02 9.15 -2.48
CA GLY A 96 2.61 9.40 -3.86
C GLY A 96 3.45 8.67 -4.91
N ALA A 97 4.74 8.43 -4.66
CA ALA A 97 5.64 7.79 -5.63
C ALA A 97 6.17 6.43 -5.16
N GLY A 98 5.69 5.91 -4.04
CA GLY A 98 6.12 4.61 -3.51
C GLY A 98 5.69 3.45 -4.40
N ALA A 99 6.59 2.47 -4.58
CA ALA A 99 6.35 1.28 -5.41
C ALA A 99 5.08 0.53 -4.98
N TRP A 100 4.76 0.50 -3.69
CA TRP A 100 3.55 -0.10 -3.13
C TRP A 100 2.25 0.46 -3.75
N LEU A 101 2.22 1.76 -4.06
CA LEU A 101 1.06 2.42 -4.66
C LEU A 101 1.08 2.30 -6.19
N ILE A 102 2.25 2.52 -6.81
CA ILE A 102 2.41 2.41 -8.27
C ILE A 102 2.12 0.99 -8.74
N GLY A 103 2.53 -0.02 -7.98
CA GLY A 103 2.23 -1.42 -8.26
C GLY A 103 0.74 -1.79 -8.29
N LEU A 104 -0.15 -0.89 -7.87
CA LEU A 104 -1.60 -1.08 -7.90
C LEU A 104 -2.28 -0.47 -9.15
N LEU A 105 -1.53 0.12 -10.07
CA LEU A 105 -2.12 0.76 -11.27
C LEU A 105 -2.94 -0.21 -12.12
N PHE A 106 -2.62 -1.51 -12.12
CA PHE A 106 -3.43 -2.52 -12.80
C PHE A 106 -4.81 -2.72 -12.13
N ALA A 107 -4.92 -2.45 -10.83
CA ALA A 107 -6.14 -2.54 -10.02
C ALA A 107 -6.64 -1.13 -9.66
N ALA A 108 -6.96 -0.32 -10.67
CA ALA A 108 -7.17 1.12 -10.55
C ALA A 108 -8.13 1.54 -9.42
N ARG A 109 -9.16 0.73 -9.09
CA ARG A 109 -10.08 1.05 -7.99
C ARG A 109 -9.43 0.96 -6.62
N ILE A 110 -8.55 -0.02 -6.43
CA ILE A 110 -7.72 -0.11 -5.21
C ILE A 110 -6.76 1.08 -5.18
N PHE A 111 -6.07 1.34 -6.29
CA PHE A 111 -5.15 2.46 -6.41
C PHE A 111 -5.83 3.79 -6.03
N PHE A 112 -6.97 4.14 -6.65
CA PHE A 112 -7.69 5.37 -6.35
C PHE A 112 -8.16 5.44 -4.89
N GLY A 113 -8.63 4.32 -4.33
CA GLY A 113 -9.03 4.27 -2.93
C GLY A 113 -7.86 4.51 -1.97
N LEU A 114 -6.71 3.89 -2.22
CA LEU A 114 -5.56 3.99 -1.32
C LEU A 114 -4.87 5.35 -1.35
N THR A 115 -5.05 6.14 -2.41
CA THR A 115 -4.54 7.53 -2.43
C THR A 115 -5.20 8.43 -1.39
N TRP A 116 -6.33 8.02 -0.81
CA TRP A 116 -7.01 8.70 0.28
C TRP A 116 -6.49 8.31 1.67
N LEU A 117 -5.72 7.20 1.81
CA LEU A 117 -5.21 6.75 3.11
C LEU A 117 -4.43 7.83 3.86
N PRO A 118 -3.53 8.60 3.24
CA PRO A 118 -2.82 9.67 3.94
C PRO A 118 -3.78 10.76 4.46
N TRP A 119 -4.83 11.07 3.72
CA TRP A 119 -5.85 12.04 4.15
C TRP A 119 -6.66 11.52 5.34
N VAL A 120 -7.04 10.24 5.31
CA VAL A 120 -7.71 9.59 6.44
C VAL A 120 -6.82 9.63 7.69
N LEU A 121 -5.54 9.26 7.56
CA LEU A 121 -4.58 9.33 8.66
C LEU A 121 -4.48 10.75 9.22
N GLY A 122 -4.28 11.75 8.35
CA GLY A 122 -4.14 13.14 8.76
C GLY A 122 -5.39 13.73 9.41
N ALA A 123 -6.57 13.34 8.93
CA ALA A 123 -7.84 13.73 9.53
C ALA A 123 -8.05 13.07 10.89
N ALA A 124 -7.70 11.78 11.01
CA ALA A 124 -7.80 11.04 12.26
C ALA A 124 -6.85 11.57 13.35
N ILE A 125 -5.62 11.97 12.99
CA ILE A 125 -4.69 12.62 13.90
C ILE A 125 -5.29 13.93 14.44
N ARG A 126 -5.79 14.79 13.56
CA ARG A 126 -6.37 16.09 13.94
C ARG A 126 -7.67 15.96 14.72
N LEU A 127 -8.40 14.87 14.56
CA LEU A 127 -9.59 14.57 15.36
C LEU A 127 -9.19 14.27 16.81
N GLN A 128 -8.04 13.68 17.05
CA GLN A 128 -7.54 13.35 18.39
C GLN A 128 -6.76 14.53 19.01
N GLU A 129 -6.04 15.26 18.17
CA GLU A 129 -5.21 16.41 18.57
C GLU A 129 -5.55 17.62 17.68
N PRO A 130 -6.67 18.27 17.93
CA PRO A 130 -7.11 19.41 17.12
C PRO A 130 -6.20 20.62 17.30
N ALA A 131 -6.06 21.40 16.23
CA ALA A 131 -5.44 22.71 16.33
C ALA A 131 -6.24 23.61 17.29
N ARG A 132 -5.57 24.55 18.00
CA ARG A 132 -6.25 25.47 18.91
C ARG A 132 -7.33 26.26 18.16
N GLY A 133 -8.56 26.24 18.72
CA GLY A 133 -9.71 26.97 18.15
C GLY A 133 -10.40 26.29 16.96
N GLU A 134 -10.02 25.10 16.57
CA GLU A 134 -10.66 24.39 15.48
C GLU A 134 -12.01 23.77 15.91
N ALA A 135 -13.10 24.11 15.21
CA ALA A 135 -14.41 23.58 15.51
C ALA A 135 -14.50 22.07 15.29
N LEU A 136 -15.15 21.35 16.22
CA LEU A 136 -15.33 19.90 16.13
C LEU A 136 -16.08 19.49 14.85
N SER A 137 -17.08 20.28 14.42
CA SER A 137 -17.80 20.03 13.17
C SER A 137 -16.88 19.95 11.97
N TRP A 138 -15.88 20.83 11.88
CA TRP A 138 -14.93 20.85 10.80
C TRP A 138 -13.98 19.64 10.82
N GLN A 139 -13.56 19.23 12.02
CA GLN A 139 -12.75 18.02 12.20
C GLN A 139 -13.51 16.76 11.74
N LEU A 140 -14.78 16.66 12.14
CA LEU A 140 -15.67 15.54 11.79
C LEU A 140 -15.93 15.51 10.27
N LEU A 141 -16.20 16.66 9.66
CA LEU A 141 -16.43 16.76 8.21
C LEU A 141 -15.20 16.36 7.39
N ARG A 142 -14.00 16.81 7.79
CA ARG A 142 -12.74 16.41 7.11
C ARG A 142 -12.52 14.91 7.20
N PHE A 143 -12.72 14.33 8.37
CA PHE A 143 -12.59 12.88 8.55
C PHE A 143 -13.61 12.15 7.69
N GLY A 144 -14.87 12.56 7.78
CA GLY A 144 -15.97 11.99 7.01
C GLY A 144 -15.72 12.05 5.51
N PHE A 145 -15.30 13.21 5.00
CA PHE A 145 -14.96 13.39 3.59
C PHE A 145 -13.78 12.51 3.14
N SER A 146 -12.72 12.44 3.95
CA SER A 146 -11.55 11.63 3.61
C SER A 146 -11.87 10.14 3.53
N LEU A 147 -12.63 9.61 4.48
CA LEU A 147 -13.02 8.20 4.48
C LEU A 147 -14.10 7.89 3.43
N ALA A 148 -15.05 8.80 3.21
CA ALA A 148 -16.05 8.67 2.14
C ALA A 148 -15.39 8.67 0.75
N GLY A 149 -14.31 9.43 0.54
CA GLY A 149 -13.53 9.42 -0.69
C GLY A 149 -13.07 8.03 -1.10
N ILE A 150 -12.66 7.19 -0.14
CA ILE A 150 -12.35 5.77 -0.38
C ILE A 150 -13.61 5.01 -0.83
N GLY A 151 -14.75 5.25 -0.19
CA GLY A 151 -16.03 4.61 -0.56
C GLY A 151 -16.46 4.93 -1.99
N TYR A 152 -16.32 6.18 -2.41
CA TYR A 152 -16.59 6.60 -3.79
C TYR A 152 -15.59 6.04 -4.81
N ALA A 153 -14.32 5.88 -4.43
CA ALA A 153 -13.31 5.25 -5.29
C ALA A 153 -13.65 3.78 -5.62
N GLY A 154 -14.45 3.12 -4.77
CA GLY A 154 -15.24 1.94 -5.16
C GLY A 154 -14.64 0.57 -4.84
N GLU A 155 -13.66 0.47 -3.93
CA GLU A 155 -13.10 -0.84 -3.53
C GLU A 155 -13.33 -1.11 -2.04
N PRO A 156 -14.13 -2.18 -1.69
CA PRO A 156 -14.52 -2.43 -0.30
C PRO A 156 -13.36 -2.69 0.66
N VAL A 157 -12.30 -3.39 0.21
CA VAL A 157 -11.14 -3.67 1.08
C VAL A 157 -10.37 -2.39 1.37
N SER A 158 -10.26 -1.47 0.40
CA SER A 158 -9.65 -0.15 0.63
C SER A 158 -10.39 0.64 1.71
N LEU A 159 -11.73 0.50 1.79
CA LEU A 159 -12.52 1.13 2.86
C LEU A 159 -12.22 0.52 4.24
N LEU A 160 -12.07 -0.81 4.31
CA LEU A 160 -11.65 -1.49 5.55
C LEU A 160 -10.24 -1.07 5.98
N LEU A 161 -9.30 -0.96 5.02
CA LEU A 161 -7.95 -0.47 5.29
C LEU A 161 -7.98 0.99 5.77
N GLY A 162 -8.80 1.83 5.14
CA GLY A 162 -9.02 3.21 5.58
C GLY A 162 -9.57 3.29 7.01
N GLY A 163 -10.54 2.45 7.35
CA GLY A 163 -11.07 2.32 8.70
C GLY A 163 -9.99 1.88 9.70
N ALA A 164 -9.18 0.87 9.37
CA ALA A 164 -8.09 0.41 10.22
C ALA A 164 -7.03 1.53 10.43
N VAL A 165 -6.64 2.24 9.39
CA VAL A 165 -5.71 3.38 9.47
C VAL A 165 -6.29 4.52 10.32
N ALA A 166 -7.59 4.79 10.18
CA ALA A 166 -8.28 5.80 10.97
C ALA A 166 -8.29 5.50 12.48
N LEU A 167 -8.24 4.22 12.85
CA LEU A 167 -8.19 3.78 14.24
C LEU A 167 -6.81 3.91 14.89
N LEU A 168 -5.72 3.94 14.11
CA LEU A 168 -4.37 4.02 14.65
C LEU A 168 -4.17 5.22 15.60
N PRO A 169 -4.59 6.46 15.26
CA PRO A 169 -4.39 7.61 16.15
C PRO A 169 -5.19 7.57 17.46
N LEU A 170 -6.21 6.70 17.59
CA LEU A 170 -6.91 6.53 18.86
C LEU A 170 -5.96 6.12 19.99
N PHE A 171 -4.86 5.50 19.64
CA PHE A 171 -3.88 4.99 20.59
C PHE A 171 -2.66 5.90 20.75
N TRP A 172 -2.65 7.06 20.06
CA TRP A 172 -1.56 8.04 20.15
C TRP A 172 -1.90 9.29 20.98
N GLY A 173 -3.15 9.70 20.95
CA GLY A 173 -3.55 11.02 21.47
C GLY A 173 -3.58 11.16 22.99
N GLY A 174 -3.53 12.39 23.46
CA GLY A 174 -3.61 12.77 24.87
C GLY A 174 -5.00 12.82 25.48
N LEU A 175 -6.08 12.70 24.69
CA LEU A 175 -7.45 12.74 25.16
C LEU A 175 -7.83 11.50 25.98
N PRO A 176 -8.78 11.60 26.93
CA PRO A 176 -9.36 10.46 27.62
C PRO A 176 -9.93 9.41 26.64
N PRO A 177 -9.80 8.09 26.92
CA PRO A 177 -10.24 7.04 25.99
C PRO A 177 -11.71 7.15 25.57
N ALA A 178 -12.61 7.48 26.50
CA ALA A 178 -14.03 7.62 26.20
C ALA A 178 -14.33 8.74 25.19
N SER A 179 -13.66 9.91 25.33
CA SER A 179 -13.86 11.02 24.38
C SER A 179 -13.27 10.72 22.99
N ARG A 180 -12.18 9.95 22.93
CA ARG A 180 -11.61 9.48 21.64
C ARG A 180 -12.58 8.56 20.91
N LEU A 181 -13.13 7.57 21.63
CA LEU A 181 -14.09 6.63 21.07
C LEU A 181 -15.38 7.33 20.60
N LEU A 182 -15.89 8.28 21.42
CA LEU A 182 -17.08 9.03 21.06
C LEU A 182 -16.85 9.88 19.79
N LYS A 183 -15.75 10.62 19.73
CA LYS A 183 -15.39 11.39 18.53
C LYS A 183 -15.22 10.51 17.29
N ALA A 184 -14.56 9.36 17.44
CA ALA A 184 -14.40 8.39 16.36
C ALA A 184 -15.77 7.86 15.91
N GLY A 185 -16.67 7.49 16.83
CA GLY A 185 -18.02 7.04 16.51
C GLY A 185 -18.80 8.07 15.68
N PHE A 186 -18.82 9.35 16.10
CA PHE A 186 -19.45 10.42 15.32
C PHE A 186 -18.77 10.62 13.95
N ALA A 187 -17.45 10.57 13.89
CA ALA A 187 -16.70 10.73 12.64
C ALA A 187 -16.99 9.60 11.65
N PHE A 188 -17.03 8.34 12.10
CA PHE A 188 -17.44 7.21 11.26
C PHE A 188 -18.92 7.32 10.84
N GLY A 189 -19.81 7.78 11.71
CA GLY A 189 -21.22 8.07 11.38
C GLY A 189 -21.34 9.09 10.23
N ILE A 190 -20.62 10.20 10.32
CA ILE A 190 -20.58 11.21 9.24
C ILE A 190 -19.95 10.63 7.96
N ALA A 191 -18.89 9.84 8.07
CA ALA A 191 -18.30 9.18 6.91
C ALA A 191 -19.30 8.23 6.22
N ALA A 192 -20.07 7.45 7.00
CA ALA A 192 -21.11 6.58 6.48
C ALA A 192 -22.22 7.36 5.78
N LEU A 193 -22.67 8.48 6.35
CA LEU A 193 -23.67 9.36 5.73
C LEU A 193 -23.17 9.96 4.43
N LEU A 194 -21.94 10.48 4.42
CA LEU A 194 -21.34 11.05 3.21
C LEU A 194 -21.08 10.00 2.12
N ALA A 195 -20.74 8.77 2.50
CA ALA A 195 -20.52 7.68 1.56
C ALA A 195 -21.83 6.96 1.14
N ALA A 196 -22.95 7.21 1.81
CA ALA A 196 -24.21 6.50 1.59
C ALA A 196 -24.66 6.48 0.12
N PRO A 197 -24.55 7.57 -0.68
CA PRO A 197 -24.92 7.53 -2.10
C PRO A 197 -24.16 6.47 -2.92
N ALA A 198 -22.91 6.19 -2.57
CA ALA A 198 -22.11 5.16 -3.23
C ALA A 198 -22.30 3.78 -2.58
N LEU A 199 -22.41 3.72 -1.25
CA LEU A 199 -22.45 2.46 -0.52
C LEU A 199 -23.83 1.79 -0.57
N LEU A 200 -24.94 2.51 -0.47
CA LEU A 200 -26.27 1.93 -0.45
C LEU A 200 -26.61 1.15 -1.72
N PRO A 201 -26.38 1.69 -2.95
CA PRO A 201 -26.60 0.91 -4.17
C PRO A 201 -25.67 -0.32 -4.26
N ALA A 202 -24.41 -0.18 -3.80
CA ALA A 202 -23.45 -1.29 -3.80
C ALA A 202 -23.86 -2.40 -2.82
N ILE A 203 -24.33 -2.05 -1.63
CA ILE A 203 -24.85 -2.99 -0.62
C ILE A 203 -26.11 -3.68 -1.16
N GLY A 204 -27.06 -2.93 -1.76
CA GLY A 204 -28.26 -3.49 -2.38
C GLY A 204 -27.92 -4.52 -3.47
N ARG A 205 -26.91 -4.25 -4.28
CA ARG A 205 -26.40 -5.24 -5.24
C ARG A 205 -25.73 -6.44 -4.57
N LEU A 206 -24.98 -6.22 -3.49
CA LEU A 206 -24.32 -7.30 -2.76
C LEU A 206 -25.36 -8.29 -2.21
N THR A 207 -26.45 -7.79 -1.61
CA THR A 207 -27.52 -8.65 -1.05
C THR A 207 -28.18 -9.54 -2.06
N SER A 208 -28.22 -9.12 -3.35
CA SER A 208 -28.76 -9.91 -4.46
C SER A 208 -27.72 -10.83 -5.12
N SER A 209 -26.48 -10.83 -4.65
CA SER A 209 -25.39 -11.57 -5.25
C SER A 209 -25.06 -12.85 -4.48
N ILE A 210 -24.43 -13.81 -5.16
CA ILE A 210 -23.90 -15.03 -4.54
C ILE A 210 -22.90 -14.72 -3.41
N ARG A 211 -22.29 -13.52 -3.40
CA ARG A 211 -21.36 -13.10 -2.33
C ARG A 211 -22.04 -12.86 -0.99
N PHE A 212 -23.33 -12.53 -0.98
CA PHE A 212 -24.09 -12.35 0.25
C PHE A 212 -24.30 -13.67 0.99
N GLN A 213 -24.55 -14.74 0.24
CA GLN A 213 -24.65 -16.10 0.78
C GLN A 213 -23.29 -16.58 1.34
N GLY A 214 -22.22 -15.97 0.93
CA GLY A 214 -20.84 -16.33 1.22
C GLY A 214 -20.18 -17.00 0.00
N LEU A 215 -18.90 -16.71 -0.18
CA LEU A 215 -18.10 -17.38 -1.18
C LEU A 215 -17.67 -18.74 -0.64
N GLU A 216 -17.59 -19.75 -1.50
CA GLU A 216 -16.88 -20.98 -1.18
C GLU A 216 -15.47 -20.63 -0.65
N GLN A 217 -15.05 -21.30 0.40
CA GLN A 217 -13.79 -20.99 1.07
C GLN A 217 -12.61 -20.95 0.10
N GLU A 218 -12.57 -21.89 -0.85
CA GLU A 218 -11.50 -21.93 -1.85
C GLU A 218 -11.48 -20.67 -2.72
N LYS A 219 -12.66 -20.18 -3.14
CA LYS A 219 -12.79 -18.95 -3.96
C LYS A 219 -12.51 -17.67 -3.16
N ALA A 220 -12.90 -17.65 -1.87
CA ALA A 220 -12.62 -16.51 -0.99
C ALA A 220 -11.13 -16.36 -0.71
N LEU A 221 -10.43 -17.47 -0.51
CA LEU A 221 -9.02 -17.53 -0.16
C LEU A 221 -8.07 -17.56 -1.38
N LEU A 222 -8.60 -17.35 -2.61
CA LEU A 222 -7.74 -17.11 -3.78
C LEU A 222 -6.83 -15.90 -3.56
N TRP A 223 -5.59 -15.97 -4.08
CA TRP A 223 -4.56 -14.95 -3.86
C TRP A 223 -4.35 -14.67 -2.36
N SER A 224 -4.12 -15.73 -1.59
CA SER A 224 -3.56 -15.64 -0.25
C SER A 224 -2.05 -15.41 -0.33
N LEU A 225 -1.51 -14.59 0.57
CA LEU A 225 -0.07 -14.32 0.62
C LEU A 225 0.68 -15.56 1.10
N ARG A 226 1.51 -16.16 0.25
CA ARG A 226 2.43 -17.22 0.71
C ARG A 226 3.48 -16.64 1.65
N PRO A 227 3.85 -17.33 2.75
CA PRO A 227 4.83 -16.83 3.71
C PRO A 227 6.18 -16.45 3.08
N GLY A 228 6.66 -17.24 2.11
CA GLY A 228 7.91 -16.97 1.39
C GLY A 228 7.91 -15.62 0.63
N ARG A 229 6.75 -15.13 0.27
CA ARG A 229 6.59 -13.84 -0.39
C ARG A 229 6.93 -12.64 0.49
N LEU A 230 6.96 -12.81 1.81
CA LEU A 230 7.42 -11.75 2.72
C LEU A 230 8.90 -11.39 2.48
N LEU A 231 9.68 -12.27 1.86
CA LEU A 231 11.04 -11.97 1.41
C LEU A 231 11.08 -10.87 0.33
N GLU A 232 9.98 -10.59 -0.36
CA GLU A 232 9.89 -9.46 -1.30
C GLU A 232 9.86 -8.09 -0.58
N LEU A 233 9.66 -8.04 0.72
CA LEU A 233 9.80 -6.78 1.48
C LEU A 233 11.23 -6.22 1.39
N PRO A 234 12.29 -6.98 1.76
CA PRO A 234 13.68 -6.56 1.58
C PRO A 234 14.22 -6.77 0.16
N PHE A 235 13.65 -7.69 -0.64
CA PHE A 235 14.07 -8.03 -1.99
C PHE A 235 12.92 -7.85 -2.99
N PRO A 236 12.59 -6.63 -3.43
CA PRO A 236 11.33 -6.33 -4.13
C PRO A 236 11.08 -7.08 -5.43
N ARG A 237 12.13 -7.61 -6.06
CA ARG A 237 12.08 -8.37 -7.33
C ARG A 237 12.59 -9.80 -7.21
N LEU A 238 12.49 -10.37 -6.00
CA LEU A 238 12.92 -11.76 -5.75
C LEU A 238 12.18 -12.76 -6.65
N ALA A 239 10.92 -12.47 -6.99
CA ALA A 239 10.08 -13.27 -7.88
C ALA A 239 10.19 -12.86 -9.36
N GLY A 240 11.06 -11.93 -9.69
CA GLY A 240 11.17 -11.31 -11.01
C GLY A 240 10.29 -10.06 -11.16
N ASP A 241 10.20 -9.57 -12.38
CA ASP A 241 9.42 -8.38 -12.71
C ASP A 241 8.05 -8.76 -13.29
N PRO A 242 6.95 -8.61 -12.50
CA PRO A 242 5.63 -8.93 -12.99
C PRO A 242 5.14 -7.99 -14.10
N GLY A 243 5.74 -6.82 -14.28
CA GLY A 243 5.45 -5.91 -15.38
C GLY A 243 5.99 -6.41 -16.73
N ARG A 244 6.95 -7.32 -16.71
CA ARG A 244 7.61 -7.94 -17.89
C ARG A 244 7.33 -9.44 -17.97
N PHE A 245 6.14 -9.84 -17.58
CA PHE A 245 5.70 -11.22 -17.54
C PHE A 245 5.81 -11.94 -18.89
N GLU A 246 5.34 -11.30 -19.95
CA GLU A 246 5.35 -11.86 -21.32
C GLU A 246 6.77 -12.01 -21.90
N GLU A 247 7.73 -11.29 -21.32
CA GLU A 247 9.14 -11.32 -21.76
C GLU A 247 9.99 -12.37 -21.01
N GLY A 248 9.37 -13.18 -20.10
CA GLY A 248 10.07 -14.19 -19.32
C GLY A 248 10.86 -13.65 -18.11
N TYR A 249 10.66 -12.39 -17.73
CA TYR A 249 11.35 -11.78 -16.58
C TYR A 249 10.65 -12.03 -15.24
N PHE A 250 9.46 -12.64 -15.23
CA PHE A 250 8.76 -13.08 -14.03
C PHE A 250 8.90 -14.59 -13.86
N PHE A 251 9.46 -15.02 -12.74
CA PHE A 251 9.77 -16.43 -12.48
C PHE A 251 9.28 -16.93 -11.11
N GLY A 252 8.68 -16.08 -10.33
CA GLY A 252 8.23 -16.39 -8.98
C GLY A 252 6.90 -17.13 -8.85
N TRP A 253 6.52 -17.93 -9.84
CA TRP A 253 5.23 -18.64 -9.90
C TRP A 253 4.92 -19.46 -8.65
N LYS A 254 5.93 -20.17 -8.10
CA LYS A 254 5.78 -20.97 -6.90
C LYS A 254 5.76 -20.13 -5.60
N LEU A 255 6.21 -18.86 -5.65
CA LEU A 255 6.12 -17.94 -4.53
C LEU A 255 4.73 -17.32 -4.37
N HIS A 256 3.86 -17.46 -5.38
CA HIS A 256 2.51 -16.92 -5.37
C HIS A 256 1.46 -18.04 -5.25
N ASP A 257 0.29 -17.69 -4.70
CA ASP A 257 -0.84 -18.62 -4.57
C ASP A 257 -1.47 -18.97 -5.93
N ARG A 258 -1.32 -18.07 -6.90
CA ARG A 258 -1.66 -18.24 -8.30
C ARG A 258 -0.45 -17.89 -9.16
N MET A 259 -0.53 -18.13 -10.45
CA MET A 259 0.57 -17.91 -11.40
C MET A 259 1.09 -16.47 -11.41
N PHE A 260 0.30 -15.51 -10.93
CA PHE A 260 0.61 -14.08 -10.94
C PHE A 260 0.23 -13.43 -9.60
N PRO A 261 1.04 -12.48 -9.04
CA PRO A 261 0.70 -11.78 -7.80
C PRO A 261 -0.51 -10.88 -7.97
N TYR A 262 -1.35 -10.78 -6.93
CA TYR A 262 -2.42 -9.80 -6.92
C TYR A 262 -1.89 -8.41 -6.54
N ILE A 263 -0.93 -8.31 -5.66
CA ILE A 263 -0.22 -7.07 -5.32
C ILE A 263 1.19 -7.17 -5.89
N LEU A 264 1.55 -6.28 -6.82
CA LEU A 264 2.83 -6.40 -7.53
C LEU A 264 4.04 -6.13 -6.62
N PHE A 265 3.96 -5.13 -5.74
CA PHE A 265 5.04 -4.77 -4.82
C PHE A 265 4.53 -4.65 -3.39
N LEU A 266 5.21 -5.34 -2.47
CA LEU A 266 4.86 -5.35 -1.04
C LEU A 266 5.62 -4.27 -0.25
N THR A 267 6.76 -3.83 -0.75
CA THR A 267 7.69 -3.00 0.00
C THR A 267 7.29 -1.52 0.03
N PRO A 268 7.47 -0.84 1.18
CA PRO A 268 7.39 0.63 1.23
C PRO A 268 8.64 1.31 0.65
N GLY A 269 9.63 0.55 0.18
CA GLY A 269 10.98 0.97 -0.18
C GLY A 269 12.00 0.57 0.88
N SER A 270 13.23 0.21 0.45
CA SER A 270 14.26 -0.35 1.34
C SER A 270 14.64 0.60 2.49
N LEU A 271 14.78 1.89 2.21
CA LEU A 271 15.07 2.89 3.25
C LEU A 271 13.97 2.91 4.32
N LEU A 272 12.70 3.02 3.91
CA LEU A 272 11.60 3.09 4.86
C LEU A 272 11.40 1.78 5.61
N LEU A 273 11.63 0.64 4.95
CA LEU A 273 11.58 -0.66 5.61
C LEU A 273 12.61 -0.76 6.74
N LEU A 274 13.87 -0.40 6.47
CA LEU A 274 14.94 -0.47 7.46
C LEU A 274 14.72 0.51 8.62
N LEU A 275 14.23 1.72 8.33
CA LEU A 275 13.82 2.68 9.35
C LEU A 275 12.64 2.16 10.18
N ALA A 276 11.63 1.59 9.53
CA ALA A 276 10.47 0.99 10.20
C ALA A 276 10.89 -0.16 11.13
N LEU A 277 11.73 -1.07 10.65
CA LEU A 277 12.25 -2.16 11.46
C LEU A 277 13.06 -1.63 12.64
N SER A 278 13.94 -0.64 12.40
CA SER A 278 14.69 0.02 13.48
C SER A 278 13.75 0.58 14.55
N ARG A 279 12.66 1.26 14.15
CA ARG A 279 11.65 1.80 15.08
C ARG A 279 10.90 0.70 15.81
N LEU A 280 10.36 -0.26 15.06
CA LEU A 280 9.47 -1.29 15.61
C LEU A 280 10.20 -2.31 16.48
N LEU A 281 11.49 -2.55 16.23
CA LEU A 281 12.33 -3.46 17.05
C LEU A 281 12.84 -2.82 18.34
N ARG A 282 12.76 -1.48 18.50
CA ARG A 282 13.19 -0.83 19.72
C ARG A 282 12.36 -1.28 20.93
N THR A 283 13.03 -1.61 22.02
CA THR A 283 12.40 -1.96 23.30
C THR A 283 11.88 -0.73 24.04
N GLN A 284 12.47 0.43 23.81
CA GLN A 284 12.02 1.68 24.42
C GLN A 284 10.61 2.07 23.91
N PRO A 285 9.73 2.53 24.80
CA PRO A 285 8.40 2.98 24.39
C PRO A 285 8.49 4.27 23.59
N LEU A 286 8.21 4.18 22.30
CA LEU A 286 8.06 5.33 21.42
C LEU A 286 6.58 5.56 21.14
N PRO A 287 6.13 6.83 21.08
CA PRO A 287 4.74 7.13 20.75
C PRO A 287 4.30 6.44 19.46
N GLY A 288 3.14 5.80 19.51
CA GLY A 288 2.56 5.13 18.34
C GLY A 288 3.19 3.80 17.93
N ASN A 289 4.23 3.30 18.61
CA ASN A 289 4.90 2.05 18.20
C ASN A 289 3.98 0.84 18.27
N TRP A 290 3.23 0.66 19.36
CA TRP A 290 2.44 -0.53 19.52
C TRP A 290 1.24 -0.61 18.55
N PRO A 291 0.47 0.46 18.23
CA PRO A 291 -0.55 0.36 17.19
C PRO A 291 0.04 0.09 15.80
N LEU A 292 1.23 0.62 15.49
CA LEU A 292 1.92 0.30 14.23
C LEU A 292 2.38 -1.16 14.19
N ARG A 293 2.89 -1.71 15.30
CA ARG A 293 3.23 -3.14 15.41
C ARG A 293 1.99 -4.00 15.18
N ILE A 294 0.90 -3.72 15.89
CA ILE A 294 -0.35 -4.47 15.74
C ILE A 294 -0.90 -4.33 14.32
N GLY A 295 -0.96 -3.12 13.76
CA GLY A 295 -1.43 -2.91 12.39
C GLY A 295 -0.60 -3.67 11.36
N SER A 296 0.74 -3.67 11.50
CA SER A 296 1.63 -4.42 10.62
C SER A 296 1.42 -5.93 10.73
N LEU A 297 1.33 -6.45 11.96
CA LEU A 297 1.09 -7.88 12.19
C LEU A 297 -0.31 -8.32 11.74
N ALA A 298 -1.33 -7.50 12.00
CA ALA A 298 -2.70 -7.78 11.57
C ALA A 298 -2.82 -7.83 10.05
N GLY A 299 -2.13 -6.92 9.34
CA GLY A 299 -2.09 -6.94 7.89
C GLY A 299 -1.49 -8.23 7.34
N VAL A 300 -0.33 -8.67 7.88
CA VAL A 300 0.27 -9.97 7.52
C VAL A 300 -0.66 -11.11 7.88
N PHE A 301 -1.20 -11.12 9.11
CA PHE A 301 -2.05 -12.19 9.62
C PHE A 301 -3.29 -12.42 8.74
N LEU A 302 -3.94 -11.34 8.31
CA LEU A 302 -5.08 -11.40 7.40
C LEU A 302 -4.65 -11.77 5.97
N ALA A 303 -3.52 -11.23 5.49
CA ALA A 303 -3.04 -11.47 4.13
C ALA A 303 -2.67 -12.93 3.87
N LEU A 304 -2.15 -13.64 4.88
CA LEU A 304 -1.80 -15.06 4.79
C LEU A 304 -3.00 -15.94 4.38
N GLY A 305 -4.23 -15.53 4.63
CA GLY A 305 -5.45 -16.20 4.18
C GLY A 305 -5.42 -17.71 4.41
N ARG A 306 -5.35 -18.54 3.34
CA ARG A 306 -5.29 -20.02 3.44
C ARG A 306 -4.04 -20.56 4.14
N TYR A 307 -2.94 -19.80 4.13
CA TYR A 307 -1.69 -20.18 4.78
C TYR A 307 -1.66 -19.82 6.27
N ASN A 308 -2.74 -19.20 6.79
CA ASN A 308 -2.90 -18.92 8.21
C ASN A 308 -3.71 -20.03 8.88
N PRO A 309 -3.08 -20.98 9.61
CA PRO A 309 -3.79 -22.10 10.20
C PRO A 309 -4.80 -21.68 11.28
N LEU A 310 -4.62 -20.50 11.89
CA LEU A 310 -5.52 -19.98 12.92
C LEU A 310 -6.74 -19.28 12.34
N LEU A 311 -6.66 -18.69 11.15
CA LEU A 311 -7.72 -17.89 10.56
C LEU A 311 -8.48 -18.60 9.44
N ALA A 312 -7.77 -19.41 8.62
CA ALA A 312 -8.35 -20.05 7.45
C ALA A 312 -9.62 -20.87 7.75
N PRO A 313 -9.68 -21.69 8.83
CA PRO A 313 -10.88 -22.46 9.16
C PRO A 313 -12.09 -21.59 9.51
N PHE A 314 -11.86 -20.40 10.08
CA PHE A 314 -12.91 -19.49 10.53
C PHE A 314 -13.28 -18.44 9.48
N TRP A 315 -12.56 -18.35 8.37
CA TRP A 315 -12.81 -17.34 7.33
C TRP A 315 -14.25 -17.30 6.83
N PRO A 316 -14.91 -18.44 6.53
CA PRO A 316 -16.30 -18.45 6.08
C PRO A 316 -17.29 -18.02 7.16
N SER A 317 -16.92 -18.17 8.43
CA SER A 317 -17.80 -17.87 9.58
C SER A 317 -17.80 -16.38 9.96
N ILE A 318 -16.81 -15.61 9.50
CA ILE A 318 -16.70 -14.19 9.79
C ILE A 318 -17.48 -13.39 8.74
N PRO A 319 -18.59 -12.70 9.11
CA PRO A 319 -19.51 -12.08 8.14
C PRO A 319 -18.87 -11.17 7.09
N ILE A 320 -17.86 -10.38 7.49
CA ILE A 320 -17.15 -9.48 6.59
C ILE A 320 -16.22 -10.28 5.68
N LEU A 321 -15.43 -11.20 6.24
CA LEU A 321 -14.40 -11.93 5.51
C LEU A 321 -14.98 -12.89 4.47
N LYS A 322 -16.11 -13.55 4.76
CA LYS A 322 -16.77 -14.48 3.81
C LYS A 322 -17.13 -13.83 2.47
N SER A 323 -17.31 -12.52 2.43
CA SER A 323 -17.65 -11.75 1.21
C SER A 323 -16.42 -11.17 0.51
N ILE A 324 -15.23 -11.22 1.16
CA ILE A 324 -13.99 -10.66 0.64
C ILE A 324 -13.22 -11.74 -0.10
N ARG A 325 -12.72 -11.37 -1.27
CA ARG A 325 -11.79 -12.16 -2.06
C ARG A 325 -10.39 -11.55 -1.98
N TYR A 326 -9.40 -12.40 -2.16
CA TYR A 326 -8.01 -12.01 -2.31
C TYR A 326 -7.41 -11.43 -1.02
N PRO A 327 -7.15 -12.31 -0.02
CA PRO A 327 -6.60 -11.92 1.28
C PRO A 327 -5.30 -11.12 1.19
N GLU A 328 -4.50 -11.35 0.16
CA GLU A 328 -3.25 -10.65 -0.10
C GLU A 328 -3.39 -9.11 -0.03
N LYS A 329 -4.57 -8.56 -0.32
CA LYS A 329 -4.83 -7.11 -0.22
C LYS A 329 -4.56 -6.54 1.17
N PHE A 330 -4.73 -7.35 2.22
CA PHE A 330 -4.52 -6.88 3.59
C PHE A 330 -3.05 -6.57 3.91
N ILE A 331 -2.09 -7.04 3.10
CA ILE A 331 -0.67 -6.69 3.24
C ILE A 331 -0.45 -5.17 3.09
N LEU A 332 -1.34 -4.49 2.37
CA LEU A 332 -1.28 -3.03 2.19
C LEU A 332 -1.41 -2.27 3.51
N LEU A 333 -2.10 -2.85 4.52
CA LEU A 333 -2.10 -2.30 5.87
C LEU A 333 -0.70 -2.37 6.49
N THR A 334 -0.03 -3.52 6.38
CA THR A 334 1.36 -3.69 6.83
C THR A 334 2.26 -2.67 6.16
N THR A 335 2.21 -2.58 4.84
CA THR A 335 3.06 -1.68 4.06
C THR A 335 2.84 -0.21 4.47
N PHE A 336 1.59 0.20 4.69
CA PHE A 336 1.29 1.56 5.12
C PHE A 336 1.71 1.82 6.57
N CYS A 337 1.56 0.85 7.48
CA CYS A 337 2.08 0.95 8.85
C CYS A 337 3.62 1.04 8.88
N LEU A 338 4.31 0.26 8.05
CA LEU A 338 5.77 0.34 7.90
C LEU A 338 6.19 1.69 7.32
N LEU A 339 5.46 2.23 6.33
CA LEU A 339 5.70 3.57 5.80
C LEU A 339 5.61 4.63 6.91
N ILE A 340 4.53 4.62 7.70
CA ILE A 340 4.36 5.54 8.83
C ILE A 340 5.52 5.40 9.81
N ALA A 341 5.85 4.17 10.21
CA ALA A 341 6.93 3.89 11.15
C ALA A 341 8.28 4.41 10.63
N GLY A 342 8.58 4.19 9.35
CA GLY A 342 9.82 4.65 8.70
C GLY A 342 9.94 6.17 8.67
N VAL A 343 8.88 6.89 8.30
CA VAL A 343 8.88 8.36 8.28
C VAL A 343 9.06 8.93 9.70
N LEU A 344 8.36 8.38 10.69
CA LEU A 344 8.50 8.80 12.09
C LEU A 344 9.91 8.55 12.63
N GLU A 345 10.53 7.42 12.24
CA GLU A 345 11.90 7.11 12.66
C GLU A 345 12.90 8.06 12.00
N TRP A 346 12.72 8.39 10.72
CA TRP A 346 13.56 9.35 10.03
C TRP A 346 13.56 10.70 10.75
N ASP A 347 12.39 11.22 11.09
CA ASP A 347 12.30 12.48 11.83
C ASP A 347 12.96 12.41 13.20
N ARG A 348 12.75 11.32 13.94
CA ARG A 348 13.41 11.08 15.21
C ARG A 348 14.93 11.11 15.08
N LEU A 349 15.49 10.46 14.06
CA LEU A 349 16.94 10.46 13.81
C LEU A 349 17.45 11.86 13.48
N LEU A 350 16.71 12.63 12.66
CA LEU A 350 17.07 14.03 12.37
C LEU A 350 17.09 14.88 13.64
N GLN A 351 16.13 14.71 14.54
CA GLN A 351 16.10 15.40 15.83
C GLN A 351 17.24 14.95 16.75
N CYS A 352 17.48 13.63 16.87
CA CYS A 352 18.60 13.08 17.65
C CYS A 352 19.94 13.62 17.18
N ARG A 353 20.15 13.72 15.86
CA ARG A 353 21.36 14.27 15.28
C ARG A 353 21.56 15.75 15.65
N ARG A 354 20.48 16.57 15.55
CA ARG A 354 20.53 17.98 15.96
C ARG A 354 20.90 18.15 17.44
N GLN A 355 20.60 17.15 18.28
CA GLN A 355 20.93 17.08 19.71
C GLN A 355 22.30 16.45 19.99
N GLY A 356 23.10 16.16 18.96
CA GLY A 356 24.41 15.52 19.12
C GLY A 356 24.39 14.03 19.37
N ARG A 357 23.22 13.37 19.28
CA ARG A 357 23.02 11.94 19.51
C ARG A 357 22.96 11.14 18.20
N ALA A 358 23.99 11.34 17.35
CA ALA A 358 24.04 10.68 16.03
C ALA A 358 24.16 9.15 16.11
N GLN A 359 24.65 8.60 17.25
CA GLN A 359 24.71 7.15 17.50
C GLN A 359 23.35 6.44 17.49
N GLU A 360 22.26 7.18 17.61
CA GLU A 360 20.91 6.62 17.48
C GLU A 360 20.65 6.03 16.08
N ALA A 361 21.47 6.38 15.08
CA ALA A 361 21.45 5.78 13.76
C ALA A 361 22.19 4.45 13.66
N ASP A 362 22.82 3.93 14.73
CA ASP A 362 23.58 2.68 14.69
C ASP A 362 22.71 1.48 14.32
N LEU A 363 21.50 1.37 14.89
CA LEU A 363 20.61 0.25 14.58
C LEU A 363 20.19 0.23 13.10
N PRO A 364 19.65 1.31 12.50
CA PRO A 364 19.34 1.29 11.08
C PRO A 364 20.59 1.12 10.19
N ALA A 365 21.75 1.64 10.59
CA ALA A 365 23.01 1.43 9.88
C ALA A 365 23.43 -0.04 9.88
N LEU A 366 23.34 -0.71 11.04
CA LEU A 366 23.63 -2.13 11.16
C LEU A 366 22.67 -2.99 10.35
N LEU A 367 21.37 -2.69 10.41
CA LEU A 367 20.36 -3.40 9.63
C LEU A 367 20.61 -3.24 8.11
N ALA A 368 20.94 -2.04 7.66
CA ALA A 368 21.26 -1.77 6.27
C ALA A 368 22.55 -2.49 5.84
N THR A 369 23.58 -2.46 6.68
CA THR A 369 24.84 -3.17 6.42
C THR A 369 24.63 -4.71 6.38
N ALA A 370 23.83 -5.24 7.28
CA ALA A 370 23.51 -6.66 7.30
C ALA A 370 22.73 -7.08 6.04
N LEU A 371 21.76 -6.27 5.59
CA LEU A 371 21.03 -6.52 4.35
C LEU A 371 21.98 -6.43 3.13
N ALA A 372 22.85 -5.43 3.08
CA ALA A 372 23.83 -5.29 2.01
C ALA A 372 24.82 -6.49 1.97
N ALA A 373 25.31 -6.93 3.12
CA ALA A 373 26.21 -8.07 3.21
C ALA A 373 25.50 -9.38 2.80
N LEU A 374 24.26 -9.61 3.26
CA LEU A 374 23.47 -10.77 2.90
C LEU A 374 23.16 -10.79 1.39
N SER A 375 22.68 -9.69 0.85
CA SER A 375 22.37 -9.59 -0.59
C SER A 375 23.63 -9.73 -1.44
N LEU A 376 24.77 -9.18 -1.01
CA LEU A 376 26.06 -9.35 -1.67
C LEU A 376 26.50 -10.82 -1.67
N ALA A 377 26.38 -11.50 -0.53
CA ALA A 377 26.74 -12.92 -0.44
C ALA A 377 25.89 -13.79 -1.38
N VAL A 378 24.57 -13.52 -1.44
CA VAL A 378 23.67 -14.21 -2.37
C VAL A 378 24.05 -13.88 -3.82
N TRP A 379 24.28 -12.62 -4.14
CA TRP A 379 24.66 -12.17 -5.49
C TRP A 379 25.97 -12.81 -5.94
N LEU A 380 27.00 -12.78 -5.11
CA LEU A 380 28.27 -13.45 -5.41
C LEU A 380 28.09 -14.96 -5.57
N GLY A 381 27.24 -15.59 -4.75
CA GLY A 381 26.92 -17.01 -4.92
C GLY A 381 26.29 -17.29 -6.30
N LEU A 382 25.33 -16.49 -6.73
CA LEU A 382 24.69 -16.61 -8.04
C LEU A 382 25.69 -16.44 -9.20
N LEU A 383 26.70 -15.57 -9.04
CA LEU A 383 27.72 -15.33 -10.07
C LEU A 383 28.86 -16.38 -10.08
N LEU A 384 29.23 -16.88 -8.91
CA LEU A 384 30.42 -17.73 -8.77
C LEU A 384 30.10 -19.23 -8.77
N VAL A 385 28.87 -19.63 -8.44
CA VAL A 385 28.45 -21.03 -8.46
C VAL A 385 27.74 -21.32 -9.78
N PRO A 386 28.39 -22.05 -10.71
CA PRO A 386 27.80 -22.33 -12.01
C PRO A 386 26.45 -23.06 -11.89
N GLY A 387 25.44 -22.57 -12.59
CA GLY A 387 24.10 -23.17 -12.64
C GLY A 387 23.20 -22.86 -11.44
N TRP A 388 23.67 -22.21 -10.39
CA TRP A 388 22.84 -21.97 -9.19
C TRP A 388 21.64 -21.07 -9.47
N SER A 389 21.80 -20.01 -10.26
CA SER A 389 20.68 -19.16 -10.68
C SER A 389 19.65 -19.95 -11.51
N GLU A 390 20.12 -20.86 -12.38
CA GLU A 390 19.27 -21.71 -13.19
C GLU A 390 18.52 -22.76 -12.35
N GLU A 391 19.16 -23.37 -11.36
CA GLU A 391 18.53 -24.30 -10.42
C GLU A 391 17.44 -23.61 -9.60
N LEU A 392 17.71 -22.43 -9.03
CA LEU A 392 16.71 -21.66 -8.29
C LEU A 392 15.50 -21.29 -9.16
N ILE A 393 15.72 -20.94 -10.42
CA ILE A 393 14.64 -20.67 -11.37
C ILE A 393 13.87 -21.96 -11.65
N ALA A 394 14.55 -23.08 -11.91
CA ALA A 394 13.89 -24.37 -12.18
C ALA A 394 13.06 -24.85 -10.98
N GLU A 395 13.55 -24.66 -9.77
CA GLU A 395 12.78 -24.93 -8.55
C GLU A 395 11.63 -23.96 -8.33
N GLY A 396 11.80 -22.69 -8.70
CA GLY A 396 10.84 -21.60 -8.50
C GLY A 396 9.70 -21.53 -9.53
N THR A 397 9.90 -22.10 -10.73
CA THR A 397 8.99 -21.94 -11.87
C THR A 397 8.54 -23.26 -12.45
N PRO A 398 7.38 -23.31 -13.14
CA PRO A 398 7.00 -24.45 -13.99
C PRO A 398 7.74 -24.43 -15.35
N LEU A 399 8.66 -23.46 -15.57
CA LEU A 399 9.44 -23.42 -16.80
C LEU A 399 10.39 -24.59 -16.85
N SER A 400 10.29 -25.40 -17.90
CA SER A 400 11.28 -26.46 -18.15
C SER A 400 12.66 -25.82 -18.33
N PRO A 401 13.74 -26.47 -17.87
CA PRO A 401 15.12 -26.03 -18.18
C PRO A 401 15.40 -25.85 -19.68
N THR A 402 14.61 -26.52 -20.52
CA THR A 402 14.69 -26.39 -22.00
C THR A 402 13.92 -25.19 -22.55
N ASN A 403 13.17 -24.45 -21.71
CA ASN A 403 12.47 -23.25 -22.16
C ASN A 403 13.50 -22.15 -22.50
N PRO A 404 13.42 -21.51 -23.68
CA PRO A 404 14.36 -20.44 -24.09
C PRO A 404 14.34 -19.22 -23.15
N ASP A 405 13.31 -19.05 -22.33
CA ASP A 405 13.21 -17.97 -21.33
C ASP A 405 13.98 -18.27 -20.03
N HIS A 406 14.36 -19.53 -19.79
CA HIS A 406 15.04 -19.95 -18.57
C HIS A 406 16.39 -19.23 -18.32
N PRO A 407 17.31 -19.13 -19.29
CA PRO A 407 18.55 -18.38 -19.11
C PRO A 407 18.32 -16.87 -18.96
N ARG A 408 17.21 -16.36 -19.50
CA ARG A 408 16.83 -14.95 -19.36
C ARG A 408 16.33 -14.65 -17.94
N ALA A 409 15.52 -15.54 -17.39
CA ALA A 409 15.05 -15.48 -16.01
C ALA A 409 16.21 -15.59 -15.00
N ALA A 410 17.17 -16.47 -15.22
CA ALA A 410 18.37 -16.61 -14.38
C ALA A 410 19.19 -15.30 -14.33
N ARG A 411 19.50 -14.72 -15.49
CA ARG A 411 20.19 -13.42 -15.56
C ARG A 411 19.39 -12.29 -14.93
N ALA A 412 18.05 -12.33 -15.04
CA ALA A 412 17.20 -11.34 -14.39
C ALA A 412 17.27 -11.45 -12.85
N LEU A 413 17.29 -12.67 -12.29
CA LEU A 413 17.49 -12.89 -10.85
C LEU A 413 18.82 -12.31 -10.38
N GLU A 414 19.93 -12.63 -11.08
CA GLU A 414 21.26 -12.08 -10.78
C GLU A 414 21.26 -10.55 -10.78
N THR A 415 20.63 -9.94 -11.78
CA THR A 415 20.51 -8.48 -11.91
C THR A 415 19.71 -7.88 -10.74
N TYR A 416 18.55 -8.45 -10.40
CA TYR A 416 17.69 -7.88 -9.36
C TYR A 416 18.27 -8.04 -7.96
N ILE A 417 18.98 -9.13 -7.68
CA ILE A 417 19.74 -9.27 -6.43
C ILE A 417 20.91 -8.28 -6.38
N GLY A 418 21.62 -8.08 -7.51
CA GLY A 418 22.66 -7.06 -7.65
C GLY A 418 22.14 -5.64 -7.40
N GLU A 419 21.01 -5.28 -8.01
CA GLU A 419 20.33 -4.00 -7.74
C GLU A 419 19.98 -3.85 -6.25
N THR A 420 19.39 -4.86 -5.64
CA THR A 420 19.09 -4.84 -4.19
C THR A 420 20.35 -4.64 -3.35
N THR A 421 21.47 -5.28 -3.73
CA THR A 421 22.77 -5.12 -3.06
C THR A 421 23.24 -3.67 -3.14
N LEU A 422 23.19 -3.07 -4.33
CA LEU A 422 23.58 -1.67 -4.53
C LEU A 422 22.70 -0.70 -3.72
N TYR A 423 21.38 -0.92 -3.72
CA TYR A 423 20.46 -0.10 -2.92
C TYR A 423 20.70 -0.25 -1.42
N ALA A 424 20.87 -1.48 -0.92
CA ALA A 424 21.16 -1.71 0.49
C ALA A 424 22.50 -1.10 0.91
N ALA A 425 23.53 -1.19 0.06
CA ALA A 425 24.82 -0.55 0.29
C ALA A 425 24.71 0.98 0.31
N ALA A 426 23.96 1.56 -0.63
CA ALA A 426 23.72 3.01 -0.66
C ALA A 426 22.99 3.49 0.62
N VAL A 427 21.99 2.75 1.08
CA VAL A 427 21.26 3.04 2.32
C VAL A 427 22.17 2.86 3.54
N ALA A 428 23.03 1.84 3.56
CA ALA A 428 24.04 1.67 4.63
C ALA A 428 25.03 2.85 4.67
N LEU A 429 25.55 3.24 3.52
CA LEU A 429 26.43 4.42 3.41
C LEU A 429 25.73 5.70 3.87
N LEU A 430 24.44 5.88 3.52
CA LEU A 430 23.65 7.01 3.99
C LEU A 430 23.59 7.05 5.52
N PHE A 431 23.33 5.92 6.21
CA PHE A 431 23.26 5.90 7.67
C PHE A 431 24.63 6.08 8.32
N TRP A 432 25.70 5.51 7.76
CA TRP A 432 27.06 5.75 8.25
C TRP A 432 27.50 7.20 8.04
N ALA A 433 27.17 7.80 6.90
CA ALA A 433 27.38 9.22 6.64
C ALA A 433 26.52 10.10 7.55
N PHE A 434 25.30 9.67 7.87
CA PHE A 434 24.44 10.33 8.84
C PHE A 434 25.07 10.37 10.23
N ARG A 435 25.77 9.31 10.63
CA ARG A 435 26.50 9.23 11.88
C ARG A 435 27.73 10.15 11.90
N ALA A 436 28.40 10.33 10.77
CA ALA A 436 29.53 11.21 10.64
C ALA A 436 29.11 12.69 10.81
N LYS A 437 29.82 13.44 11.63
CA LYS A 437 29.44 14.82 12.03
C LYS A 437 29.50 15.86 10.90
N GLY A 438 30.04 15.51 9.72
CA GLY A 438 30.39 16.48 8.66
C GLY A 438 29.26 16.84 7.65
N LEU A 439 28.16 16.09 7.59
CA LEU A 439 27.12 16.31 6.57
C LEU A 439 25.92 17.09 7.13
N PRO A 440 25.41 18.12 6.43
CA PRO A 440 24.22 18.85 6.87
C PRO A 440 22.96 17.99 6.76
N ALA A 441 22.04 18.13 7.72
CA ALA A 441 20.80 17.35 7.78
C ALA A 441 19.93 17.51 6.53
N GLY A 442 19.98 18.67 5.87
CA GLY A 442 19.27 18.92 4.61
C GLY A 442 19.78 18.06 3.45
N LEU A 443 21.09 17.90 3.33
CA LEU A 443 21.71 17.05 2.32
C LEU A 443 21.34 15.57 2.54
N LEU A 444 21.36 15.13 3.81
CA LEU A 444 20.97 13.76 4.15
C LEU A 444 19.50 13.48 3.83
N SER A 445 18.61 14.45 4.06
CA SER A 445 17.20 14.32 3.69
C SER A 445 17.04 14.28 2.17
N ALA A 446 17.79 15.05 1.41
CA ALA A 446 17.80 14.98 -0.05
C ALA A 446 18.31 13.62 -0.54
N LEU A 447 19.42 13.12 0.00
CA LEU A 447 19.94 11.79 -0.34
C LEU A 447 18.94 10.67 0.01
N ALA A 448 18.24 10.78 1.16
CA ALA A 448 17.20 9.82 1.53
C ALA A 448 16.04 9.82 0.53
N VAL A 449 15.67 10.99 0.00
CA VAL A 449 14.65 11.12 -1.05
C VAL A 449 15.11 10.45 -2.34
N PHE A 450 16.35 10.64 -2.76
CA PHE A 450 16.89 10.00 -3.98
C PHE A 450 17.11 8.49 -3.83
N SER A 451 17.34 7.98 -2.63
CA SER A 451 17.46 6.54 -2.38
C SER A 451 16.11 5.82 -2.28
N PHE A 452 15.01 6.52 -2.54
CA PHE A 452 13.65 5.99 -2.45
C PHE A 452 13.20 5.26 -3.72
N GLY A 453 13.87 5.47 -4.84
CA GLY A 453 13.60 4.80 -6.12
C GLY A 453 14.19 3.41 -6.19
#